data_1743a5731ab17b694d309ea36a12bd03
#
_entry.id   1743a5731ab17b694d309ea36a12bd03
#
_cell.length_a   1.000
_cell.length_b   1.000
_cell.length_c   1.000
_cell.angle_alpha   90.00
_cell.angle_beta   90.00
_cell.angle_gamma   90.00
#
_symmetry.space_group_name_H-M   'P 1'
#
loop_
_entity.id
_entity.type
_entity.pdbx_description
1 polymer ?
#
loop_
_entity_poly.entity_id
_entity_poly.type
_entity_poly.pdbx_seq_one_letter_code
_entity_poly.pdbx_strand_id
1 'polypeptide(L)'
;MRWSVAERRSLSAEVCIMSETETVTEAVEEEVEEVRPIAGIGTLVFGKWDASGITCKDPGLAPYINLTTVGVPHTGGRHANAWFGKAKLSVVERYINKLMRTGPYTGKKQGAMKAFETSLDTIAAKSGNNPLQVFVDALCNAAPMEEITRIKFGAVSQPKAVDSSPSRRLDVALRNLAKGAQQGTHKSKRTLTGCITNELTKAAAGDVTSYAVSKKEELERIAASAR
;
A
#
# COMPACT_ATOMS: atom_id res chain seq x y z
N MET A 1 -49.16 26.87 39.78
CA MET A 1 -48.13 26.12 40.51
C MET A 1 -46.85 26.92 40.54
N ARG A 2 -46.38 27.35 41.71
CA ARG A 2 -45.13 28.15 41.85
C ARG A 2 -43.97 27.14 42.10
N TRP A 3 -43.06 27.07 41.18
CA TRP A 3 -41.84 26.26 41.32
C TRP A 3 -40.95 26.84 42.43
N SER A 4 -40.32 25.99 43.22
CA SER A 4 -39.47 26.43 44.35
C SER A 4 -38.17 27.09 43.81
N VAL A 5 -37.60 28.00 44.61
CA VAL A 5 -36.37 28.73 44.25
C VAL A 5 -35.18 27.78 44.06
N ALA A 6 -35.22 26.58 44.68
CA ALA A 6 -34.20 25.55 44.54
C ALA A 6 -34.20 24.89 43.15
N GLU A 7 -35.40 24.58 42.59
CA GLU A 7 -35.53 23.99 41.27
C GLU A 7 -35.10 24.94 40.13
N ARG A 8 -35.29 26.24 40.29
CA ARG A 8 -34.81 27.25 39.33
C ARG A 8 -33.28 27.38 39.34
N ARG A 9 -32.62 27.18 40.50
CA ARG A 9 -31.15 27.22 40.58
C ARG A 9 -30.52 25.96 39.96
N SER A 10 -31.11 24.79 40.07
CA SER A 10 -30.62 23.56 39.43
C SER A 10 -30.72 23.62 37.91
N LEU A 11 -31.85 24.09 37.37
CA LEU A 11 -32.06 24.25 35.93
C LEU A 11 -31.10 25.29 35.30
N SER A 12 -30.83 26.41 36.02
CA SER A 12 -29.86 27.41 35.50
C SER A 12 -28.42 26.91 35.55
N ALA A 13 -28.06 26.04 36.50
CA ALA A 13 -26.72 25.43 36.56
C ALA A 13 -26.52 24.37 35.47
N GLU A 14 -27.52 23.54 35.22
CA GLU A 14 -27.47 22.53 34.12
C GLU A 14 -27.37 23.16 32.73
N VAL A 15 -28.13 24.25 32.50
CA VAL A 15 -28.05 24.98 31.21
C VAL A 15 -26.68 25.66 31.05
N CYS A 16 -26.09 26.16 32.14
CA CYS A 16 -24.75 26.77 32.10
C CYS A 16 -23.66 25.71 31.80
N ILE A 17 -23.76 24.55 32.41
CA ILE A 17 -22.79 23.46 32.18
C ILE A 17 -22.93 22.92 30.74
N MET A 18 -24.14 22.83 30.20
CA MET A 18 -24.33 22.39 28.82
C MET A 18 -23.79 23.39 27.79
N SER A 19 -23.95 24.70 28.04
CA SER A 19 -23.40 25.74 27.16
C SER A 19 -21.86 25.79 27.19
N GLU A 20 -21.25 25.54 28.35
CA GLU A 20 -19.79 25.48 28.47
C GLU A 20 -19.20 24.21 27.80
N THR A 21 -19.91 23.08 27.84
CA THR A 21 -19.46 21.87 27.18
C THR A 21 -19.61 21.96 25.65
N GLU A 22 -20.67 22.59 25.13
CA GLU A 22 -20.84 22.82 23.68
C GLU A 22 -19.77 23.77 23.14
N THR A 23 -19.45 24.84 23.84
CA THR A 23 -18.38 25.80 23.43
C THR A 23 -16.98 25.19 23.48
N VAL A 24 -16.73 24.25 24.42
CA VAL A 24 -15.44 23.53 24.52
C VAL A 24 -15.33 22.48 23.44
N THR A 25 -16.42 21.78 23.06
CA THR A 25 -16.40 20.81 21.97
C THR A 25 -16.24 21.50 20.61
N GLU A 26 -16.93 22.62 20.36
CA GLU A 26 -16.72 23.39 19.13
C GLU A 26 -15.30 23.98 19.04
N ALA A 27 -14.72 24.49 20.14
CA ALA A 27 -13.34 24.97 20.16
C ALA A 27 -12.31 23.84 19.94
N VAL A 28 -12.59 22.62 20.43
CA VAL A 28 -11.72 21.45 20.21
C VAL A 28 -11.88 20.93 18.77
N GLU A 29 -13.07 21.01 18.17
CA GLU A 29 -13.27 20.65 16.77
C GLU A 29 -12.65 21.67 15.82
N GLU A 30 -12.65 22.96 16.10
CA GLU A 30 -11.96 23.98 15.31
C GLU A 30 -10.42 23.88 15.42
N GLU A 31 -9.85 23.48 16.57
CA GLU A 31 -8.40 23.29 16.69
C GLU A 31 -7.87 22.00 16.01
N VAL A 32 -8.73 21.02 15.69
CA VAL A 32 -8.35 19.81 14.94
C VAL A 32 -8.27 20.08 13.43
N GLU A 33 -8.79 21.19 12.95
CA GLU A 33 -8.94 21.45 11.52
C GLU A 33 -7.78 22.21 10.86
N GLU A 34 -6.61 22.39 11.37
CA GLU A 34 -5.50 22.88 10.55
C GLU A 34 -4.09 22.56 11.04
N VAL A 35 -3.75 21.29 11.12
CA VAL A 35 -2.35 20.95 10.85
C VAL A 35 -2.25 20.45 9.41
N ARG A 36 -2.45 21.35 8.46
CA ARG A 36 -1.95 21.13 7.09
C ARG A 36 -0.43 21.00 7.23
N PRO A 37 0.17 19.84 6.92
CA PRO A 37 1.62 19.75 6.92
C PRO A 37 2.11 20.80 5.93
N ILE A 38 2.89 21.75 6.43
CA ILE A 38 3.60 22.72 5.60
C ILE A 38 4.22 21.92 4.46
N ALA A 39 3.88 22.26 3.22
CA ALA A 39 4.41 21.64 2.03
C ALA A 39 5.94 21.86 1.97
N GLY A 40 6.65 21.10 2.78
CA GLY A 40 8.10 21.07 2.86
C GLY A 40 8.63 19.85 2.13
N ILE A 41 9.90 19.91 1.78
CA ILE A 41 10.71 18.90 1.07
C ILE A 41 10.70 17.52 1.78
N GLY A 42 9.58 16.92 2.08
CA GLY A 42 9.45 15.66 2.81
C GLY A 42 8.05 15.09 2.80
N THR A 43 7.08 15.85 2.32
CA THR A 43 5.67 15.45 2.31
C THR A 43 5.26 14.70 1.02
N LEU A 44 6.07 14.75 -0.03
CA LEU A 44 5.77 14.17 -1.33
C LEU A 44 6.69 12.99 -1.63
N VAL A 45 6.12 11.92 -2.18
CA VAL A 45 6.89 10.78 -2.71
C VAL A 45 7.63 11.23 -3.96
N PHE A 46 8.94 11.01 -4.02
CA PHE A 46 9.85 11.56 -5.05
C PHE A 46 9.81 13.09 -5.18
N GLY A 47 9.26 13.80 -4.18
CA GLY A 47 9.08 15.25 -4.26
C GLY A 47 8.01 15.71 -5.25
N LYS A 48 7.18 14.79 -5.80
CA LYS A 48 6.19 15.07 -6.85
C LYS A 48 4.77 14.65 -6.45
N TRP A 49 4.61 13.49 -5.82
CA TRP A 49 3.32 12.84 -5.64
C TRP A 49 2.87 12.86 -4.19
N ASP A 50 1.64 13.34 -3.97
CA ASP A 50 1.02 13.33 -2.65
C ASP A 50 0.50 11.92 -2.31
N ALA A 51 0.83 11.46 -1.11
CA ALA A 51 0.37 10.18 -0.56
C ALA A 51 -0.91 10.32 0.28
N SER A 52 -1.34 11.56 0.60
CA SER A 52 -2.58 11.81 1.32
C SER A 52 -3.79 11.50 0.44
N GLY A 53 -4.83 10.93 1.01
CA GLY A 53 -6.06 10.59 0.27
C GLY A 53 -6.00 9.28 -0.53
N ILE A 54 -4.93 8.48 -0.43
CA ILE A 54 -4.86 7.17 -1.06
C ILE A 54 -5.64 6.16 -0.23
N THR A 55 -6.60 5.51 -0.87
CA THR A 55 -7.43 4.47 -0.25
C THR A 55 -7.00 3.07 -0.69
N CYS A 56 -7.01 2.13 0.25
CA CYS A 56 -6.76 0.72 -0.04
C CYS A 56 -8.08 -0.04 -0.05
N LYS A 57 -8.39 -0.76 -1.12
CA LYS A 57 -9.62 -1.56 -1.27
C LYS A 57 -9.66 -2.74 -0.30
N ASP A 58 -8.51 -3.30 0.04
CA ASP A 58 -8.40 -4.44 0.95
C ASP A 58 -8.03 -3.95 2.36
N PRO A 59 -8.97 -3.99 3.34
CA PRO A 59 -8.70 -3.55 4.71
C PRO A 59 -7.60 -4.39 5.39
N GLY A 60 -7.42 -5.65 4.99
CA GLY A 60 -6.36 -6.51 5.52
C GLY A 60 -4.96 -6.07 5.11
N LEU A 61 -4.80 -5.45 3.96
CA LEU A 61 -3.52 -4.95 3.46
C LEU A 61 -3.21 -3.52 3.92
N ALA A 62 -4.23 -2.73 4.22
CA ALA A 62 -4.08 -1.31 4.58
C ALA A 62 -3.01 -1.05 5.68
N PRO A 63 -2.93 -1.80 6.80
CA PRO A 63 -1.91 -1.58 7.83
C PRO A 63 -0.48 -1.87 7.38
N TYR A 64 -0.30 -2.63 6.30
CA TYR A 64 1.01 -3.05 5.77
C TYR A 64 1.47 -2.22 4.57
N ILE A 65 0.57 -1.42 3.98
CA ILE A 65 0.86 -0.47 2.91
C ILE A 65 1.26 0.85 3.55
N ASN A 66 2.56 1.01 3.77
CA ASN A 66 3.11 2.25 4.28
C ASN A 66 3.55 3.13 3.11
N LEU A 67 2.90 4.27 2.95
CA LEU A 67 3.22 5.30 1.96
C LEU A 67 3.95 6.48 2.59
N THR A 68 4.74 6.25 3.66
CA THR A 68 5.55 7.31 4.27
C THR A 68 6.27 8.08 3.19
N THR A 69 6.08 9.38 3.20
CA THR A 69 6.63 10.30 2.22
C THR A 69 8.15 10.38 2.39
N VAL A 70 8.87 9.83 1.44
CA VAL A 70 10.32 9.86 1.40
C VAL A 70 10.72 10.38 0.02
N GLY A 71 11.38 11.54 -0.02
CA GLY A 71 11.88 12.12 -1.27
C GLY A 71 12.82 11.17 -2.02
N VAL A 72 13.69 10.46 -1.27
CA VAL A 72 14.57 9.40 -1.82
C VAL A 72 14.30 8.09 -1.09
N PRO A 73 13.69 7.09 -1.74
CA PRO A 73 13.35 5.82 -1.10
C PRO A 73 14.59 4.92 -0.89
N HIS A 74 15.42 5.28 0.09
CA HIS A 74 16.64 4.56 0.46
C HIS A 74 16.90 4.59 1.96
N THR A 75 16.65 3.48 2.66
CA THR A 75 16.83 3.35 4.12
C THR A 75 18.11 2.61 4.52
N GLY A 76 18.93 2.17 3.56
CA GLY A 76 20.19 1.46 3.84
C GLY A 76 20.02 0.11 4.54
N GLY A 77 18.82 -0.50 4.51
CA GLY A 77 18.57 -1.82 5.09
C GLY A 77 18.36 -1.85 6.61
N ARG A 78 18.30 -0.71 7.29
CA ARG A 78 18.16 -0.61 8.76
C ARG A 78 16.91 -1.31 9.30
N HIS A 79 15.86 -1.43 8.48
CA HIS A 79 14.64 -2.15 8.83
C HIS A 79 14.86 -3.65 9.11
N ALA A 80 15.95 -4.23 8.62
CA ALA A 80 16.25 -5.65 8.81
C ALA A 80 16.64 -6.01 10.26
N ASN A 81 17.04 -5.03 11.07
CA ASN A 81 17.47 -5.22 12.45
C ASN A 81 16.29 -5.43 13.44
N ALA A 82 15.08 -5.07 13.04
CA ALA A 82 13.88 -5.17 13.86
C ALA A 82 12.91 -6.21 13.29
N TRP A 83 12.23 -6.95 14.19
CA TRP A 83 11.15 -7.86 13.83
C TRP A 83 10.03 -7.07 13.13
N PHE A 84 9.53 -7.59 12.02
CA PHE A 84 8.52 -6.92 11.18
C PHE A 84 8.88 -5.49 10.74
N GLY A 85 10.14 -5.09 10.83
CA GLY A 85 10.62 -3.76 10.43
C GLY A 85 10.31 -3.42 8.96
N LYS A 86 10.13 -4.43 8.10
CA LYS A 86 9.70 -4.25 6.71
C LYS A 86 8.31 -3.62 6.57
N ALA A 87 7.41 -3.73 7.56
CA ALA A 87 6.09 -3.11 7.52
C ALA A 87 6.17 -1.59 7.66
N LYS A 88 7.18 -1.08 8.38
CA LYS A 88 7.43 0.35 8.54
C LYS A 88 8.14 0.98 7.33
N LEU A 89 8.66 0.16 6.42
CA LEU A 89 9.33 0.62 5.21
C LEU A 89 8.30 1.07 4.17
N SER A 90 8.59 2.17 3.47
CA SER A 90 7.75 2.62 2.35
C SER A 90 7.57 1.50 1.31
N VAL A 91 6.34 1.29 0.88
CA VAL A 91 6.00 0.27 -0.15
C VAL A 91 6.72 0.57 -1.46
N VAL A 92 6.92 1.84 -1.78
CA VAL A 92 7.70 2.29 -2.95
C VAL A 92 9.14 1.74 -2.88
N GLU A 93 9.82 1.89 -1.74
CA GLU A 93 11.16 1.33 -1.57
C GLU A 93 11.16 -0.21 -1.62
N ARG A 94 10.14 -0.86 -1.04
CA ARG A 94 9.98 -2.32 -1.12
C ARG A 94 9.87 -2.79 -2.56
N TYR A 95 9.10 -2.09 -3.39
CA TYR A 95 8.96 -2.41 -4.81
C TYR A 95 10.28 -2.23 -5.59
N ILE A 96 10.97 -1.11 -5.39
CA ILE A 96 12.28 -0.85 -5.99
C ILE A 96 13.30 -1.92 -5.59
N ASN A 97 13.30 -2.32 -4.31
CA ASN A 97 14.17 -3.40 -3.82
C ASN A 97 13.84 -4.75 -4.46
N LYS A 98 12.57 -5.02 -4.85
CA LYS A 98 12.20 -6.23 -5.60
C LYS A 98 12.62 -6.14 -7.08
N LEU A 99 12.49 -4.96 -7.70
CA LEU A 99 12.95 -4.73 -9.08
C LEU A 99 14.45 -4.98 -9.25
N MET A 100 15.27 -4.59 -8.28
CA MET A 100 16.73 -4.74 -8.39
C MET A 100 17.25 -6.15 -8.04
N ARG A 101 16.39 -7.12 -7.70
CA ARG A 101 16.84 -8.45 -7.24
C ARG A 101 17.12 -9.44 -8.36
N THR A 102 16.60 -9.25 -9.55
CA THR A 102 16.60 -10.26 -10.60
C THR A 102 17.23 -9.76 -11.89
N GLY A 103 17.98 -10.66 -12.54
CA GLY A 103 18.49 -10.49 -13.89
C GLY A 103 19.43 -9.29 -14.08
N PRO A 104 19.31 -8.57 -15.18
CA PRO A 104 20.23 -7.50 -15.57
C PRO A 104 20.16 -6.26 -14.66
N TYR A 105 19.17 -6.20 -13.78
CA TYR A 105 18.94 -5.07 -12.86
C TYR A 105 19.49 -5.31 -11.46
N THR A 106 20.16 -6.44 -11.22
CA THR A 106 20.72 -6.81 -9.91
C THR A 106 21.67 -5.71 -9.40
N GLY A 107 21.39 -5.21 -8.17
CA GLY A 107 22.20 -4.17 -7.51
C GLY A 107 22.01 -2.76 -8.06
N LYS A 108 21.34 -2.55 -9.18
CA LYS A 108 21.16 -1.24 -9.83
C LYS A 108 20.00 -0.44 -9.23
N LYS A 109 20.04 -0.14 -7.93
CA LYS A 109 18.91 0.50 -7.22
C LYS A 109 18.58 1.88 -7.81
N GLN A 110 19.55 2.72 -8.11
CA GLN A 110 19.32 4.05 -8.69
C GLN A 110 18.63 3.99 -10.06
N GLY A 111 19.06 3.06 -10.93
CA GLY A 111 18.42 2.85 -12.22
C GLY A 111 16.98 2.36 -12.09
N ALA A 112 16.70 1.45 -11.15
CA ALA A 112 15.35 0.97 -10.87
C ALA A 112 14.46 2.07 -10.28
N MET A 113 15.02 2.93 -9.42
CA MET A 113 14.32 4.08 -8.83
C MET A 113 13.92 5.09 -9.90
N LYS A 114 14.87 5.51 -10.77
CA LYS A 114 14.59 6.38 -11.92
C LYS A 114 13.54 5.79 -12.87
N ALA A 115 13.65 4.50 -13.19
CA ALA A 115 12.69 3.84 -14.07
C ALA A 115 11.28 3.81 -13.45
N PHE A 116 11.18 3.60 -12.13
CA PHE A 116 9.89 3.63 -11.43
C PHE A 116 9.32 5.06 -11.36
N GLU A 117 10.11 6.07 -11.03
CA GLU A 117 9.71 7.48 -11.05
C GLU A 117 9.13 7.87 -12.42
N THR A 118 9.89 7.64 -13.50
CA THR A 118 9.43 7.93 -14.87
C THR A 118 8.17 7.11 -15.25
N SER A 119 8.00 5.90 -14.71
CA SER A 119 6.78 5.11 -14.95
C SER A 119 5.56 5.73 -14.27
N LEU A 120 5.70 6.28 -13.06
CA LEU A 120 4.63 7.02 -12.39
C LEU A 120 4.25 8.30 -13.17
N ASP A 121 5.25 9.06 -13.66
CA ASP A 121 5.00 10.22 -14.52
C ASP A 121 4.19 9.84 -15.78
N THR A 122 4.54 8.70 -16.40
CA THR A 122 3.82 8.18 -17.58
C THR A 122 2.40 7.69 -17.25
N ILE A 123 2.19 7.11 -16.08
CA ILE A 123 0.85 6.68 -15.61
C ILE A 123 -0.01 7.93 -15.36
N ALA A 124 0.52 8.93 -14.68
CA ALA A 124 -0.19 10.18 -14.43
C ALA A 124 -0.63 10.87 -15.72
N ALA A 125 0.27 10.94 -16.70
CA ALA A 125 -0.03 11.53 -18.00
C ALA A 125 -1.14 10.78 -18.78
N LYS A 126 -1.25 9.45 -18.58
CA LYS A 126 -2.25 8.61 -19.27
C LYS A 126 -3.59 8.57 -18.54
N SER A 127 -3.58 8.47 -17.22
CA SER A 127 -4.80 8.27 -16.41
C SER A 127 -5.41 9.58 -15.89
N GLY A 128 -4.61 10.65 -15.79
CA GLY A 128 -5.02 11.90 -15.14
C GLY A 128 -5.22 11.79 -13.62
N ASN A 129 -5.10 10.59 -13.06
CA ASN A 129 -5.28 10.29 -11.63
C ASN A 129 -3.93 10.21 -10.91
N ASN A 130 -3.96 10.20 -9.57
CA ASN A 130 -2.77 10.00 -8.77
C ASN A 130 -2.15 8.62 -9.08
N PRO A 131 -0.92 8.55 -9.62
CA PRO A 131 -0.29 7.28 -10.00
C PRO A 131 -0.01 6.36 -8.80
N LEU A 132 0.11 6.91 -7.58
CA LEU A 132 0.26 6.12 -6.37
C LEU A 132 -1.03 5.34 -6.04
N GLN A 133 -2.22 5.89 -6.37
CA GLN A 133 -3.48 5.15 -6.22
C GLN A 133 -3.51 3.95 -7.17
N VAL A 134 -3.11 4.14 -8.43
CA VAL A 134 -3.00 3.04 -9.42
C VAL A 134 -2.03 1.97 -8.94
N PHE A 135 -0.92 2.37 -8.32
CA PHE A 135 0.04 1.42 -7.74
C PHE A 135 -0.55 0.63 -6.58
N VAL A 136 -1.29 1.28 -5.66
CA VAL A 136 -1.96 0.60 -4.53
C VAL A 136 -3.06 -0.34 -5.03
N ASP A 137 -3.86 0.08 -6.00
CA ASP A 137 -4.89 -0.78 -6.62
C ASP A 137 -4.25 -2.02 -7.28
N ALA A 138 -3.14 -1.84 -7.99
CA ALA A 138 -2.39 -2.95 -8.57
C ALA A 138 -1.88 -3.94 -7.51
N LEU A 139 -1.43 -3.45 -6.34
CA LEU A 139 -1.01 -4.30 -5.22
C LEU A 139 -2.17 -5.08 -4.62
N CYS A 140 -3.33 -4.45 -4.42
CA CYS A 140 -4.52 -5.12 -3.90
C CYS A 140 -5.00 -6.23 -4.84
N ASN A 141 -5.04 -5.95 -6.14
CA ASN A 141 -5.48 -6.93 -7.13
C ASN A 141 -4.48 -8.09 -7.34
N ALA A 142 -3.18 -7.85 -7.15
CA ALA A 142 -2.12 -8.86 -7.30
C ALA A 142 -1.86 -9.69 -6.04
N ALA A 143 -2.47 -9.37 -4.91
CA ALA A 143 -2.24 -10.04 -3.62
C ALA A 143 -3.06 -11.34 -3.51
N PRO A 144 -2.45 -12.55 -3.44
CA PRO A 144 -3.17 -13.80 -3.29
C PRO A 144 -3.76 -13.93 -1.90
N MET A 145 -4.96 -14.50 -1.77
CA MET A 145 -5.58 -14.78 -0.48
C MET A 145 -5.14 -16.12 0.08
N GLU A 146 -5.04 -17.13 -0.77
CA GLU A 146 -4.71 -18.50 -0.39
C GLU A 146 -3.40 -18.96 -1.04
N GLU A 147 -2.70 -19.82 -0.34
CA GLU A 147 -1.49 -20.48 -0.82
C GLU A 147 -1.51 -21.95 -0.45
N ILE A 148 -0.63 -22.74 -1.09
CA ILE A 148 -0.45 -24.15 -0.76
C ILE A 148 0.77 -24.35 0.13
N THR A 149 0.58 -25.05 1.24
CA THR A 149 1.65 -25.53 2.10
C THR A 149 1.75 -27.05 1.97
N ARG A 150 2.96 -27.56 1.85
CA ARG A 150 3.23 -28.98 1.83
C ARG A 150 3.52 -29.49 3.24
N ILE A 151 2.63 -30.30 3.79
CA ILE A 151 2.81 -30.94 5.08
C ILE A 151 3.43 -32.33 4.85
N LYS A 152 4.53 -32.60 5.53
CA LYS A 152 5.19 -33.91 5.43
C LYS A 152 4.74 -34.79 6.59
N PHE A 153 4.18 -35.95 6.26
CA PHE A 153 3.90 -37.03 7.19
C PHE A 153 4.81 -38.21 6.84
N GLY A 154 5.96 -38.31 7.52
CA GLY A 154 7.00 -39.29 7.18
C GLY A 154 7.55 -39.07 5.77
N ALA A 155 7.43 -40.05 4.91
CA ALA A 155 7.88 -40.01 3.51
C ALA A 155 6.87 -39.37 2.55
N VAL A 156 5.61 -39.16 2.96
CA VAL A 156 4.55 -38.63 2.11
C VAL A 156 4.41 -37.12 2.31
N SER A 157 4.36 -36.39 1.21
CA SER A 157 4.14 -34.93 1.21
C SER A 157 2.75 -34.63 0.68
N GLN A 158 1.87 -34.13 1.54
CA GLN A 158 0.50 -33.76 1.17
C GLN A 158 0.35 -32.24 1.04
N PRO A 159 -0.15 -31.74 -0.09
CA PRO A 159 -0.48 -30.32 -0.24
C PRO A 159 -1.73 -29.99 0.58
N LYS A 160 -1.73 -28.87 1.27
CA LYS A 160 -2.89 -28.33 2.01
C LYS A 160 -3.05 -26.84 1.70
N ALA A 161 -4.26 -26.42 1.40
CA ALA A 161 -4.59 -25.00 1.25
C ALA A 161 -4.53 -24.30 2.61
N VAL A 162 -3.93 -23.12 2.66
CA VAL A 162 -3.82 -22.27 3.86
C VAL A 162 -4.01 -20.81 3.46
N ASP A 163 -4.58 -20.02 4.38
CA ASP A 163 -4.70 -18.58 4.18
C ASP A 163 -3.34 -17.91 4.34
N SER A 164 -3.05 -16.96 3.46
CA SER A 164 -1.81 -16.20 3.49
C SER A 164 -1.91 -15.01 4.46
N SER A 165 -0.89 -14.81 5.31
CA SER A 165 -0.84 -13.62 6.16
C SER A 165 -0.75 -12.34 5.31
N PRO A 166 -1.36 -11.20 5.73
CA PRO A 166 -1.38 -9.96 4.95
C PRO A 166 0.02 -9.46 4.55
N SER A 167 0.99 -9.57 5.47
CA SER A 167 2.39 -9.21 5.19
C SER A 167 3.01 -10.06 4.07
N ARG A 168 2.67 -11.35 4.00
CA ARG A 168 3.13 -12.27 2.96
C ARG A 168 2.40 -12.01 1.64
N ARG A 169 1.10 -11.76 1.67
CA ARG A 169 0.29 -11.38 0.51
C ARG A 169 0.92 -10.19 -0.21
N LEU A 170 1.25 -9.13 0.54
CA LEU A 170 1.91 -7.94 0.00
C LEU A 170 3.30 -8.24 -0.57
N ASP A 171 4.10 -9.09 0.10
CA ASP A 171 5.43 -9.48 -0.39
C ASP A 171 5.36 -10.28 -1.70
N VAL A 172 4.35 -11.13 -1.87
CA VAL A 172 4.12 -11.92 -3.10
C VAL A 172 3.67 -10.99 -4.22
N ALA A 173 2.72 -10.08 -3.96
CA ALA A 173 2.26 -9.09 -4.94
C ALA A 173 3.41 -8.24 -5.47
N LEU A 174 4.21 -7.65 -4.59
CA LEU A 174 5.39 -6.86 -4.94
C LEU A 174 6.41 -7.66 -5.78
N ARG A 175 6.61 -8.93 -5.43
CA ARG A 175 7.52 -9.83 -6.18
C ARG A 175 7.00 -10.11 -7.57
N ASN A 176 5.72 -10.42 -7.71
CA ASN A 176 5.12 -10.79 -8.97
C ASN A 176 5.05 -9.59 -9.93
N LEU A 177 4.64 -8.41 -9.46
CA LEU A 177 4.66 -7.17 -10.24
C LEU A 177 6.08 -6.81 -10.73
N ALA A 178 7.08 -6.91 -9.85
CA ALA A 178 8.46 -6.66 -10.25
C ALA A 178 8.98 -7.68 -11.26
N LYS A 179 8.63 -8.95 -11.09
CA LYS A 179 9.03 -10.03 -11.99
C LYS A 179 8.35 -9.91 -13.37
N GLY A 180 7.06 -9.53 -13.40
CA GLY A 180 6.31 -9.26 -14.64
C GLY A 180 6.97 -8.14 -15.46
N ALA A 181 7.29 -7.02 -14.82
CA ALA A 181 7.98 -5.92 -15.47
C ALA A 181 9.36 -6.34 -16.04
N GLN A 182 10.12 -7.13 -15.29
CA GLN A 182 11.44 -7.62 -15.74
C GLN A 182 11.34 -8.61 -16.88
N GLN A 183 10.38 -9.54 -16.84
CA GLN A 183 10.16 -10.49 -17.93
C GLN A 183 9.77 -9.79 -19.23
N GLY A 184 8.98 -8.71 -19.13
CA GLY A 184 8.62 -7.90 -20.28
C GLY A 184 9.81 -7.21 -20.97
N THR A 185 10.90 -6.97 -20.24
CA THR A 185 12.14 -6.39 -20.80
C THR A 185 13.12 -7.42 -21.34
N HIS A 186 13.01 -8.69 -20.87
CA HIS A 186 13.97 -9.73 -21.24
C HIS A 186 13.88 -10.07 -22.74
N LYS A 187 15.02 -9.99 -23.42
CA LYS A 187 15.14 -10.24 -24.88
C LYS A 187 14.18 -9.39 -25.74
N SER A 188 13.76 -8.22 -25.25
CA SER A 188 12.84 -7.31 -25.91
C SER A 188 13.48 -5.93 -26.09
N LYS A 189 13.03 -5.17 -27.11
CA LYS A 189 13.40 -3.76 -27.30
C LYS A 189 12.67 -2.80 -26.35
N ARG A 190 11.81 -3.32 -25.46
CA ARG A 190 11.00 -2.52 -24.53
C ARG A 190 11.86 -1.99 -23.38
N THR A 191 11.63 -0.74 -22.98
CA THR A 191 12.27 -0.15 -21.81
C THR A 191 11.65 -0.68 -20.52
N LEU A 192 12.43 -0.71 -19.44
CA LEU A 192 11.92 -1.12 -18.12
C LEU A 192 10.75 -0.23 -17.68
N THR A 193 10.85 1.07 -17.89
CA THR A 193 9.81 2.06 -17.61
C THR A 193 8.48 1.69 -18.28
N GLY A 194 8.50 1.42 -19.59
CA GLY A 194 7.30 1.02 -20.34
C GLY A 194 6.71 -0.30 -19.87
N CYS A 195 7.55 -1.28 -19.46
CA CYS A 195 7.07 -2.55 -18.92
C CYS A 195 6.45 -2.39 -17.55
N ILE A 196 7.03 -1.56 -16.66
CA ILE A 196 6.45 -1.24 -15.35
C ILE A 196 5.09 -0.54 -15.54
N THR A 197 5.01 0.48 -16.39
CA THR A 197 3.76 1.20 -16.68
C THR A 197 2.66 0.23 -17.15
N ASN A 198 2.96 -0.63 -18.11
CA ASN A 198 2.00 -1.58 -18.65
C ASN A 198 1.56 -2.62 -17.61
N GLU A 199 2.49 -3.13 -16.82
CA GLU A 199 2.18 -4.11 -15.77
C GLU A 199 1.31 -3.50 -14.68
N LEU A 200 1.63 -2.29 -14.19
CA LEU A 200 0.85 -1.60 -13.16
C LEU A 200 -0.55 -1.21 -13.63
N THR A 201 -0.68 -0.68 -14.84
CA THR A 201 -2.00 -0.30 -15.38
C THR A 201 -2.91 -1.51 -15.58
N LYS A 202 -2.38 -2.62 -16.10
CA LYS A 202 -3.12 -3.87 -16.26
C LYS A 202 -3.50 -4.50 -14.92
N ALA A 203 -2.56 -4.54 -13.98
CA ALA A 203 -2.81 -5.07 -12.65
C ALA A 203 -3.84 -4.24 -11.88
N ALA A 204 -3.83 -2.92 -12.01
CA ALA A 204 -4.82 -2.02 -11.40
C ALA A 204 -6.24 -2.24 -11.99
N ALA A 205 -6.33 -2.55 -13.29
CA ALA A 205 -7.57 -2.93 -13.95
C ALA A 205 -8.04 -4.36 -13.60
N GLY A 206 -7.19 -5.18 -12.98
CA GLY A 206 -7.49 -6.59 -12.71
C GLY A 206 -7.35 -7.51 -13.92
N ASP A 207 -6.65 -7.07 -14.95
CA ASP A 207 -6.48 -7.83 -16.20
C ASP A 207 -5.62 -9.07 -15.99
N VAL A 208 -6.10 -10.23 -16.43
CA VAL A 208 -5.36 -11.51 -16.42
C VAL A 208 -4.11 -11.49 -17.31
N THR A 209 -4.06 -10.56 -18.27
CA THR A 209 -2.87 -10.34 -19.12
C THR A 209 -1.67 -9.78 -18.34
N SER A 210 -1.88 -9.26 -17.12
CA SER A 210 -0.81 -8.94 -16.17
C SER A 210 -0.21 -10.23 -15.62
N TYR A 211 1.12 -10.29 -15.59
CA TYR A 211 1.83 -11.42 -14.99
C TYR A 211 1.47 -11.63 -13.51
N ALA A 212 1.31 -10.52 -12.77
CA ALA A 212 1.03 -10.58 -11.33
C ALA A 212 -0.37 -11.14 -11.06
N VAL A 213 -1.39 -10.68 -11.78
CA VAL A 213 -2.78 -11.15 -11.65
C VAL A 213 -2.88 -12.62 -12.09
N SER A 214 -2.31 -12.97 -13.24
CA SER A 214 -2.28 -14.37 -13.73
C SER A 214 -1.62 -15.32 -12.71
N LYS A 215 -0.55 -14.90 -12.06
CA LYS A 215 0.11 -15.70 -11.01
C LYS A 215 -0.69 -15.80 -9.72
N LYS A 216 -1.45 -14.78 -9.36
CA LYS A 216 -2.41 -14.84 -8.26
C LYS A 216 -3.48 -15.89 -8.53
N GLU A 217 -4.15 -15.81 -9.69
CA GLU A 217 -5.21 -16.74 -10.07
C GLU A 217 -4.71 -18.19 -10.17
N GLU A 218 -3.48 -18.39 -10.69
CA GLU A 218 -2.84 -19.70 -10.72
C GLU A 218 -2.67 -20.28 -9.31
N LEU A 219 -2.16 -19.48 -8.34
CA LEU A 219 -1.97 -19.90 -6.96
C LEU A 219 -3.30 -20.24 -6.27
N GLU A 220 -4.32 -19.37 -6.41
CA GLU A 220 -5.63 -19.57 -5.82
C GLU A 220 -6.36 -20.79 -6.43
N ARG A 221 -6.23 -21.01 -7.74
CA ARG A 221 -6.78 -22.20 -8.42
C ARG A 221 -6.14 -23.49 -7.92
N ILE A 222 -4.82 -23.50 -7.72
CA ILE A 222 -4.13 -24.66 -7.17
C ILE A 222 -4.50 -24.86 -5.69
N ALA A 223 -4.67 -23.79 -4.92
CA ALA A 223 -5.12 -23.86 -3.54
C ALA A 223 -6.54 -24.44 -3.43
N ALA A 224 -7.44 -24.01 -4.31
CA ALA A 224 -8.80 -24.55 -4.37
C ALA A 224 -8.83 -26.08 -4.65
N SER A 225 -7.90 -26.59 -5.44
CA SER A 225 -7.79 -28.04 -5.72
C SER A 225 -7.17 -28.85 -4.57
N ALA A 226 -6.55 -28.18 -3.58
CA ALA A 226 -5.89 -28.81 -2.42
C ALA A 226 -6.69 -28.67 -1.12
N ARG A 227 -7.93 -28.22 -1.19
CA ARG A 227 -8.89 -28.17 -0.07
C ARG A 227 -9.40 -29.52 0.33
#